data_957deddbfebc226f12520dc409ead9c6
#
_entry.id   957deddbfebc226f12520dc409ead9c6
#
_cell.length_a   1.000
_cell.length_b   1.000
_cell.length_c   1.000
_cell.angle_alpha   90.00
_cell.angle_beta   90.00
_cell.angle_gamma   90.00
#
_symmetry.space_group_name_H-M   'P 1'
#
loop_
_entity.id
_entity.type
_entity.pdbx_description
1 polymer ?
#
loop_
_entity_poly.entity_id
_entity_poly.type
_entity_poly.pdbx_seq_one_letter_code
_entity_poly.pdbx_strand_id
1 'polypeptide(L)'
;MYNIEQIREDFPILSREVYGKPLIYLDNGATTQKPRCVVEAITNEYYSVNANVHRGVHFLSQQATELHEASRETVRRFINARSTNEIIFTRGTTESINLLASSFADSQMQAGDEVIVSTMEHHSNIVPWQLQAAKKGIVIKVIPMNDKGELLQDEYKKLFSEKTKLVCVMHVSNVLGTVNPVKEMIVEAHAHGVPVLVDGAQSVPHMKVDVQDLDADFFAFSGHKVYGPTGVGVLYGKEAWLDKLPPYQGGGEMIQSVSFEKTTFNELPFKFEAGTPDYIGTTALAKALDYVSAIGMDQIEAHEQELTQYAMQRLKQIEGMRIFGEAAHKSSVISFLVGNIHHLDMGTLLDRLGIAVRTGHHCAQPLMIRLGIEGTVRASFGLYNTKEEIDILAAGIERVSRMF
;
A
#
# COMPACT_ATOMS: atom_id res chain seq x y z
N MET A 1 17.87 20.27 -2.60
CA MET A 1 16.69 21.09 -2.99
C MET A 1 15.84 20.26 -3.91
N TYR A 2 14.55 20.14 -3.67
CA TYR A 2 13.62 19.34 -4.47
C TYR A 2 13.47 19.95 -5.87
N ASN A 3 13.99 19.27 -6.88
CA ASN A 3 13.96 19.76 -8.27
C ASN A 3 12.85 19.03 -9.05
N ILE A 4 11.65 19.57 -9.05
CA ILE A 4 10.47 18.97 -9.66
C ILE A 4 10.62 18.79 -11.17
N GLU A 5 11.26 19.72 -11.86
CA GLU A 5 11.44 19.64 -13.32
C GLU A 5 12.32 18.44 -13.69
N GLN A 6 13.48 18.30 -13.03
CA GLN A 6 14.37 17.17 -13.23
C GLN A 6 13.69 15.83 -12.87
N ILE A 7 12.92 15.79 -11.78
CA ILE A 7 12.17 14.58 -11.39
C ILE A 7 11.17 14.20 -12.49
N ARG A 8 10.43 15.15 -13.04
CA ARG A 8 9.43 14.87 -14.09
C ARG A 8 10.05 14.33 -15.38
N GLU A 9 11.28 14.70 -15.73
CA GLU A 9 12.01 14.16 -16.89
C GLU A 9 12.26 12.64 -16.78
N ASP A 10 12.36 12.12 -15.55
CA ASP A 10 12.51 10.68 -15.30
C ASP A 10 11.25 9.87 -15.58
N PHE A 11 10.09 10.54 -15.77
CA PHE A 11 8.78 9.92 -16.02
C PHE A 11 8.25 10.28 -17.42
N PRO A 12 8.68 9.59 -18.49
CA PRO A 12 8.32 9.94 -19.89
C PRO A 12 6.82 9.99 -20.16
N ILE A 13 6.02 9.22 -19.42
CA ILE A 13 4.57 9.18 -19.58
C ILE A 13 3.90 10.53 -19.26
N LEU A 14 4.51 11.37 -18.42
CA LEU A 14 3.95 12.66 -18.03
C LEU A 14 3.94 13.69 -19.17
N SER A 15 4.75 13.45 -20.22
CA SER A 15 4.74 14.26 -21.44
C SER A 15 3.68 13.83 -22.46
N ARG A 16 2.88 12.79 -22.15
CA ARG A 16 1.86 12.27 -23.05
C ARG A 16 0.67 13.21 -23.15
N GLU A 17 0.08 13.28 -24.33
CA GLU A 17 -1.22 13.90 -24.55
C GLU A 17 -2.34 12.87 -24.51
N VAL A 18 -3.49 13.28 -23.95
CA VAL A 18 -4.74 12.53 -23.88
C VAL A 18 -5.85 13.43 -24.44
N TYR A 19 -6.53 12.98 -25.48
CA TYR A 19 -7.54 13.77 -26.22
C TYR A 19 -7.00 15.13 -26.72
N GLY A 20 -5.73 15.20 -27.12
CA GLY A 20 -5.06 16.43 -27.57
C GLY A 20 -4.83 17.45 -26.44
N LYS A 21 -4.71 16.99 -25.20
CA LYS A 21 -4.42 17.80 -24.01
C LYS A 21 -3.29 17.15 -23.21
N PRO A 22 -2.46 17.94 -22.49
CA PRO A 22 -1.48 17.38 -21.57
C PRO A 22 -2.15 16.44 -20.55
N LEU A 23 -1.51 15.31 -20.26
CA LEU A 23 -1.93 14.41 -19.22
C LEU A 23 -1.70 15.04 -17.83
N ILE A 24 -2.76 15.16 -17.04
CA ILE A 24 -2.72 15.51 -15.62
C ILE A 24 -3.05 14.25 -14.83
N TYR A 25 -2.03 13.57 -14.32
CA TYR A 25 -2.17 12.27 -13.65
C TYR A 25 -2.30 12.42 -12.14
N LEU A 26 -3.51 12.24 -11.61
CA LEU A 26 -3.88 12.40 -10.20
C LEU A 26 -4.52 11.12 -9.62
N ASP A 27 -4.16 9.93 -10.13
CA ASP A 27 -4.62 8.63 -9.60
C ASP A 27 -3.48 7.81 -8.96
N ASN A 28 -2.52 8.49 -8.30
CA ASN A 28 -1.35 7.86 -7.69
C ASN A 28 -1.71 6.89 -6.56
N GLY A 29 -2.79 7.15 -5.83
CA GLY A 29 -3.29 6.25 -4.79
C GLY A 29 -3.79 4.89 -5.31
N ALA A 30 -4.02 4.75 -6.63
CA ALA A 30 -4.29 3.47 -7.28
C ALA A 30 -2.99 2.80 -7.75
N THR A 31 -2.16 3.53 -8.49
CA THR A 31 -0.81 3.13 -8.94
C THR A 31 -0.03 4.37 -9.33
N THR A 32 1.25 4.43 -9.00
CA THR A 32 2.13 5.52 -9.45
C THR A 32 2.66 5.26 -10.86
N GLN A 33 3.13 6.31 -11.55
CA GLN A 33 3.91 6.16 -12.77
C GLN A 33 5.31 5.64 -12.45
N LYS A 34 6.02 5.11 -13.45
CA LYS A 34 7.32 4.45 -13.27
C LYS A 34 8.43 5.30 -13.84
N PRO A 35 9.51 5.56 -13.07
CA PRO A 35 10.66 6.27 -13.60
C PRO A 35 11.39 5.38 -14.60
N ARG A 36 12.07 6.00 -15.55
CA ARG A 36 12.84 5.34 -16.62
C ARG A 36 13.77 4.25 -16.09
N CYS A 37 14.48 4.52 -15.02
CA CYS A 37 15.44 3.58 -14.41
C CYS A 37 14.80 2.25 -13.96
N VAL A 38 13.53 2.26 -13.54
CA VAL A 38 12.78 1.04 -13.15
C VAL A 38 12.43 0.21 -14.39
N VAL A 39 11.97 0.86 -15.46
CA VAL A 39 11.64 0.18 -16.72
C VAL A 39 12.91 -0.40 -17.38
N GLU A 40 14.00 0.37 -17.36
CA GLU A 40 15.30 -0.07 -17.86
C GLU A 40 15.86 -1.25 -17.06
N ALA A 41 15.69 -1.29 -15.74
CA ALA A 41 16.11 -2.41 -14.89
C ALA A 41 15.43 -3.72 -15.34
N ILE A 42 14.10 -3.70 -15.55
CA ILE A 42 13.34 -4.85 -16.06
C ILE A 42 13.87 -5.31 -17.42
N THR A 43 14.03 -4.37 -18.34
CA THR A 43 14.47 -4.66 -19.70
C THR A 43 15.89 -5.23 -19.74
N ASN A 44 16.80 -4.61 -18.97
CA ASN A 44 18.20 -5.03 -18.91
C ASN A 44 18.36 -6.41 -18.28
N GLU A 45 17.58 -6.73 -17.24
CA GLU A 45 17.66 -8.04 -16.59
C GLU A 45 17.19 -9.15 -17.53
N TYR A 46 16.10 -8.95 -18.28
CA TYR A 46 15.65 -9.90 -19.30
C TYR A 46 16.69 -10.12 -20.41
N TYR A 47 17.38 -9.08 -20.82
CA TYR A 47 18.35 -9.19 -21.92
C TYR A 47 19.72 -9.73 -21.48
N SER A 48 20.10 -9.57 -20.20
CA SER A 48 21.50 -9.79 -19.79
C SER A 48 21.68 -10.89 -18.74
N VAL A 49 20.70 -11.10 -17.84
CA VAL A 49 20.87 -11.90 -16.62
C VAL A 49 19.74 -12.91 -16.40
N ASN A 50 18.79 -13.00 -17.30
CA ASN A 50 17.59 -13.84 -17.14
C ASN A 50 17.95 -15.32 -16.92
N ALA A 51 17.75 -15.81 -15.68
CA ALA A 51 17.90 -17.21 -15.30
C ALA A 51 17.11 -17.48 -14.02
N ASN A 52 16.70 -18.76 -13.81
CA ASN A 52 16.10 -19.13 -12.53
C ASN A 52 17.08 -18.93 -11.38
N VAL A 53 16.56 -18.49 -10.22
CA VAL A 53 17.33 -18.15 -9.03
C VAL A 53 17.52 -19.36 -8.09
N HIS A 54 18.47 -19.28 -7.17
CA HIS A 54 18.83 -20.18 -6.07
C HIS A 54 19.37 -21.57 -6.45
N ARG A 55 18.84 -22.25 -7.48
CA ARG A 55 19.16 -23.66 -7.77
C ARG A 55 20.11 -23.90 -8.93
N GLY A 56 20.36 -22.88 -9.74
CA GLY A 56 21.26 -23.02 -10.88
C GLY A 56 22.72 -22.90 -10.47
N VAL A 57 23.55 -23.78 -11.00
CA VAL A 57 25.02 -23.76 -10.74
C VAL A 57 25.80 -22.98 -11.80
N HIS A 58 25.11 -22.41 -12.78
CA HIS A 58 25.72 -21.65 -13.88
C HIS A 58 25.72 -20.14 -13.58
N PHE A 59 26.61 -19.44 -14.26
CA PHE A 59 26.92 -18.02 -14.05
C PHE A 59 25.66 -17.11 -14.02
N LEU A 60 24.76 -17.23 -15.01
CA LEU A 60 23.54 -16.40 -15.07
C LEU A 60 22.62 -16.62 -13.86
N SER A 61 22.47 -17.89 -13.40
CA SER A 61 21.65 -18.16 -12.23
C SER A 61 22.26 -17.57 -10.95
N GLN A 62 23.58 -17.58 -10.82
CA GLN A 62 24.26 -16.93 -9.70
C GLN A 62 24.03 -15.42 -9.72
N GLN A 63 24.21 -14.78 -10.87
CA GLN A 63 23.96 -13.34 -11.01
C GLN A 63 22.48 -12.97 -10.72
N ALA A 64 21.52 -13.72 -11.25
CA ALA A 64 20.10 -13.47 -10.99
C ALA A 64 19.77 -13.64 -9.49
N THR A 65 20.36 -14.65 -8.83
CA THR A 65 20.22 -14.87 -7.39
C THR A 65 20.80 -13.70 -6.60
N GLU A 66 22.00 -13.24 -6.94
CA GLU A 66 22.64 -12.08 -6.29
C GLU A 66 21.77 -10.82 -6.39
N LEU A 67 21.20 -10.54 -7.58
CA LEU A 67 20.31 -9.38 -7.77
C LEU A 67 19.02 -9.51 -6.95
N HIS A 68 18.41 -10.69 -6.95
CA HIS A 68 17.19 -10.95 -6.18
C HIS A 68 17.43 -10.77 -4.68
N GLU A 69 18.50 -11.34 -4.12
CA GLU A 69 18.80 -11.22 -2.70
C GLU A 69 19.32 -9.83 -2.30
N ALA A 70 20.04 -9.15 -3.18
CA ALA A 70 20.38 -7.73 -3.01
C ALA A 70 19.13 -6.85 -2.97
N SER A 71 18.08 -7.22 -3.71
CA SER A 71 16.79 -6.53 -3.66
C SER A 71 16.10 -6.69 -2.29
N ARG A 72 16.19 -7.87 -1.69
CA ARG A 72 15.69 -8.12 -0.34
C ARG A 72 16.42 -7.25 0.69
N GLU A 73 17.73 -7.13 0.56
CA GLU A 73 18.53 -6.24 1.42
C GLU A 73 18.16 -4.75 1.22
N THR A 74 17.87 -4.33 -0.01
CA THR A 74 17.37 -2.96 -0.27
C THR A 74 16.03 -2.71 0.42
N VAL A 75 15.09 -3.66 0.34
CA VAL A 75 13.81 -3.57 1.07
C VAL A 75 14.05 -3.50 2.57
N ARG A 76 14.89 -4.40 3.12
CA ARG A 76 15.24 -4.43 4.55
C ARG A 76 15.72 -3.05 5.03
N ARG A 77 16.66 -2.45 4.31
CA ARG A 77 17.19 -1.11 4.65
C ARG A 77 16.14 -0.02 4.52
N PHE A 78 15.31 -0.09 3.49
CA PHE A 78 14.33 0.95 3.18
C PHE A 78 13.26 1.09 4.28
N ILE A 79 12.78 -0.02 4.85
CA ILE A 79 11.82 -0.01 5.96
C ILE A 79 12.47 -0.18 7.33
N ASN A 80 13.81 -0.23 7.40
CA ASN A 80 14.60 -0.44 8.62
C ASN A 80 14.26 -1.75 9.36
N ALA A 81 14.06 -2.86 8.63
CA ALA A 81 13.93 -4.18 9.24
C ALA A 81 15.28 -4.69 9.80
N ARG A 82 15.25 -5.57 10.80
CA ARG A 82 16.48 -6.08 11.46
C ARG A 82 17.23 -7.06 10.58
N SER A 83 16.52 -7.92 9.88
CA SER A 83 17.06 -9.02 9.11
C SER A 83 16.35 -9.17 7.77
N THR A 84 17.04 -9.70 6.77
CA THR A 84 16.43 -10.15 5.51
C THR A 84 15.46 -11.31 5.72
N ASN A 85 15.59 -12.09 6.80
CA ASN A 85 14.65 -13.14 7.17
C ASN A 85 13.24 -12.62 7.47
N GLU A 86 13.12 -11.32 7.79
CA GLU A 86 11.86 -10.64 8.05
C GLU A 86 11.17 -10.11 6.79
N ILE A 87 11.80 -10.26 5.61
CA ILE A 87 11.31 -9.74 4.32
C ILE A 87 10.84 -10.90 3.44
N ILE A 88 9.56 -10.97 3.17
CA ILE A 88 8.94 -11.98 2.30
C ILE A 88 8.42 -11.28 1.05
N PHE A 89 8.85 -11.72 -0.12
CA PHE A 89 8.32 -11.24 -1.37
C PHE A 89 6.98 -11.89 -1.69
N THR A 90 6.03 -11.08 -2.13
CA THR A 90 4.67 -11.46 -2.50
C THR A 90 4.29 -10.76 -3.80
N ARG A 91 3.06 -10.99 -4.30
CA ARG A 91 2.55 -10.28 -5.48
C ARG A 91 1.96 -8.90 -5.16
N GLY A 92 1.92 -8.51 -3.89
CA GLY A 92 1.39 -7.22 -3.43
C GLY A 92 0.76 -7.32 -2.05
N THR A 93 0.32 -6.19 -1.50
CA THR A 93 -0.32 -6.07 -0.18
C THR A 93 -1.46 -7.06 0.02
N THR A 94 -2.29 -7.27 -1.00
CA THR A 94 -3.41 -8.22 -0.92
C THR A 94 -2.93 -9.65 -0.64
N GLU A 95 -1.90 -10.12 -1.33
CA GLU A 95 -1.35 -11.45 -1.06
C GLU A 95 -0.65 -11.49 0.30
N SER A 96 0.09 -10.46 0.67
CA SER A 96 0.75 -10.35 1.98
C SER A 96 -0.26 -10.52 3.13
N ILE A 97 -1.40 -9.84 3.04
CA ILE A 97 -2.45 -9.94 4.07
C ILE A 97 -3.15 -11.30 4.02
N ASN A 98 -3.40 -11.87 2.82
CA ASN A 98 -3.97 -13.22 2.70
C ASN A 98 -3.03 -14.30 3.26
N LEU A 99 -1.73 -14.21 2.99
CA LEU A 99 -0.70 -15.08 3.58
C LEU A 99 -0.78 -15.02 5.10
N LEU A 100 -0.71 -13.82 5.67
CA LEU A 100 -0.79 -13.67 7.11
C LEU A 100 -2.12 -14.18 7.66
N ALA A 101 -3.25 -13.81 7.06
CA ALA A 101 -4.57 -14.22 7.52
C ALA A 101 -4.72 -15.75 7.54
N SER A 102 -4.24 -16.44 6.51
CA SER A 102 -4.27 -17.90 6.46
C SER A 102 -3.34 -18.52 7.51
N SER A 103 -2.05 -18.19 7.47
CA SER A 103 -1.04 -18.80 8.35
C SER A 103 -1.28 -18.47 9.83
N PHE A 104 -1.68 -17.23 10.13
CA PHE A 104 -1.97 -16.79 11.49
C PHE A 104 -3.25 -17.45 12.04
N ALA A 105 -4.34 -17.44 11.27
CA ALA A 105 -5.57 -18.08 11.70
C ALA A 105 -5.37 -19.59 11.89
N ASP A 106 -4.60 -20.26 11.01
CA ASP A 106 -4.39 -21.70 11.09
C ASP A 106 -3.60 -22.14 12.32
N SER A 107 -2.70 -21.32 12.83
CA SER A 107 -1.80 -21.68 13.91
C SER A 107 -2.07 -20.98 15.25
N GLN A 108 -2.67 -19.78 15.23
CA GLN A 108 -2.79 -18.91 16.40
C GLN A 108 -4.25 -18.65 16.83
N MET A 109 -5.25 -19.08 16.04
CA MET A 109 -6.64 -18.76 16.31
C MET A 109 -7.56 -19.99 16.32
N GLN A 110 -8.59 -19.90 17.14
CA GLN A 110 -9.69 -20.86 17.25
C GLN A 110 -11.05 -20.15 17.12
N ALA A 111 -12.13 -20.92 17.07
CA ALA A 111 -13.49 -20.37 17.01
C ALA A 111 -13.78 -19.41 18.18
N GLY A 112 -14.33 -18.25 17.86
CA GLY A 112 -14.63 -17.19 18.83
C GLY A 112 -13.47 -16.25 19.14
N ASP A 113 -12.25 -16.51 18.64
CA ASP A 113 -11.15 -15.54 18.72
C ASP A 113 -11.42 -14.33 17.81
N GLU A 114 -10.84 -13.19 18.15
CA GLU A 114 -11.18 -11.89 17.61
C GLU A 114 -10.01 -11.26 16.84
N VAL A 115 -10.34 -10.64 15.69
CA VAL A 115 -9.46 -9.72 14.95
C VAL A 115 -10.07 -8.32 14.97
N ILE A 116 -9.29 -7.32 15.33
CA ILE A 116 -9.71 -5.92 15.29
C ILE A 116 -9.24 -5.30 13.98
N VAL A 117 -10.17 -4.69 13.22
CA VAL A 117 -9.89 -3.90 12.01
C VAL A 117 -10.47 -2.50 12.16
N SER A 118 -10.16 -1.55 11.27
CA SER A 118 -10.80 -0.23 11.31
C SER A 118 -11.95 -0.10 10.30
N THR A 119 -12.83 0.89 10.53
CA THR A 119 -13.92 1.24 9.59
C THR A 119 -13.39 1.66 8.21
N MET A 120 -12.18 2.17 8.13
CA MET A 120 -11.61 2.73 6.90
C MET A 120 -10.74 1.76 6.09
N GLU A 121 -10.66 0.48 6.50
CA GLU A 121 -9.78 -0.49 5.83
C GLU A 121 -10.13 -0.70 4.36
N HIS A 122 -9.08 -0.89 3.56
CA HIS A 122 -9.20 -1.40 2.21
C HIS A 122 -9.75 -2.85 2.23
N HIS A 123 -10.48 -3.26 1.20
CA HIS A 123 -11.04 -4.63 1.12
C HIS A 123 -9.98 -5.73 1.34
N SER A 124 -8.72 -5.50 0.93
CA SER A 124 -7.62 -6.44 1.16
C SER A 124 -7.31 -6.68 2.64
N ASN A 125 -7.72 -5.78 3.53
CA ASN A 125 -7.55 -5.94 4.98
C ASN A 125 -8.86 -6.25 5.72
N ILE A 126 -9.93 -6.55 5.01
CA ILE A 126 -11.22 -7.00 5.55
C ILE A 126 -11.55 -8.41 5.07
N VAL A 127 -11.58 -8.61 3.75
CA VAL A 127 -12.07 -9.85 3.12
C VAL A 127 -11.26 -11.09 3.52
N PRO A 128 -9.93 -11.06 3.63
CA PRO A 128 -9.18 -12.23 4.11
C PRO A 128 -9.63 -12.69 5.50
N TRP A 129 -9.95 -11.76 6.41
CA TRP A 129 -10.45 -12.09 7.76
C TRP A 129 -11.89 -12.61 7.72
N GLN A 130 -12.74 -12.10 6.81
CA GLN A 130 -14.08 -12.66 6.59
C GLN A 130 -14.01 -14.11 6.08
N LEU A 131 -13.04 -14.42 5.21
CA LEU A 131 -12.80 -15.80 4.76
C LEU A 131 -12.39 -16.71 5.93
N GLN A 132 -11.56 -16.22 6.85
CA GLN A 132 -11.21 -16.97 8.06
C GLN A 132 -12.38 -17.07 9.04
N ALA A 133 -13.19 -16.03 9.16
CA ALA A 133 -14.41 -16.07 9.96
C ALA A 133 -15.36 -17.18 9.46
N ALA A 134 -15.56 -17.28 8.16
CA ALA A 134 -16.38 -18.34 7.55
C ALA A 134 -15.81 -19.74 7.76
N LYS A 135 -14.47 -19.90 7.75
CA LYS A 135 -13.81 -21.20 7.90
C LYS A 135 -13.69 -21.66 9.35
N LYS A 136 -13.37 -20.73 10.26
CA LYS A 136 -12.95 -21.03 11.65
C LYS A 136 -13.86 -20.46 12.72
N GLY A 137 -14.83 -19.59 12.35
CA GLY A 137 -15.71 -18.95 13.32
C GLY A 137 -15.02 -17.86 14.14
N ILE A 138 -13.99 -17.20 13.62
CA ILE A 138 -13.40 -16.01 14.25
C ILE A 138 -14.34 -14.82 14.12
N VAL A 139 -14.19 -13.83 14.98
CA VAL A 139 -15.02 -12.62 15.06
C VAL A 139 -14.23 -11.40 14.62
N ILE A 140 -14.81 -10.56 13.78
CA ILE A 140 -14.23 -9.29 13.38
C ILE A 140 -14.84 -8.16 14.20
N LYS A 141 -14.00 -7.41 14.90
CA LYS A 141 -14.37 -6.18 15.61
C LYS A 141 -13.89 -4.96 14.84
N VAL A 142 -14.65 -3.87 14.88
CA VAL A 142 -14.38 -2.71 14.04
C VAL A 142 -14.17 -1.46 14.90
N ILE A 143 -13.03 -0.79 14.71
CA ILE A 143 -12.72 0.51 15.32
C ILE A 143 -13.54 1.57 14.59
N PRO A 144 -14.42 2.32 15.27
CA PRO A 144 -15.19 3.37 14.65
C PRO A 144 -14.34 4.63 14.39
N MET A 145 -14.87 5.51 13.55
CA MET A 145 -14.26 6.81 13.23
C MET A 145 -15.25 7.96 13.47
N ASN A 146 -14.72 9.17 13.68
CA ASN A 146 -15.49 10.40 13.73
C ASN A 146 -15.80 10.95 12.32
N ASP A 147 -16.54 12.05 12.24
CA ASP A 147 -16.93 12.66 10.94
C ASP A 147 -15.77 13.36 10.22
N LYS A 148 -14.65 13.63 10.89
CA LYS A 148 -13.41 14.11 10.26
C LYS A 148 -12.61 12.99 9.60
N GLY A 149 -12.98 11.73 9.83
CA GLY A 149 -12.28 10.56 9.33
C GLY A 149 -11.08 10.17 10.20
N GLU A 150 -11.15 10.38 11.50
CA GLU A 150 -10.13 9.97 12.48
C GLU A 150 -10.66 8.79 13.31
N LEU A 151 -9.81 7.79 13.56
CA LEU A 151 -10.17 6.62 14.38
C LEU A 151 -10.37 7.02 15.86
N LEU A 152 -11.45 6.54 16.48
CA LEU A 152 -11.78 6.82 17.87
C LEU A 152 -10.94 5.94 18.80
N GLN A 153 -9.84 6.49 19.33
CA GLN A 153 -8.86 5.76 20.14
C GLN A 153 -9.47 5.22 21.44
N ASP A 154 -10.40 5.95 22.07
CA ASP A 154 -11.07 5.48 23.29
C ASP A 154 -11.99 4.29 23.02
N GLU A 155 -12.60 4.23 21.83
CA GLU A 155 -13.39 3.07 21.40
C GLU A 155 -12.49 1.89 21.03
N TYR A 156 -11.33 2.16 20.40
CA TYR A 156 -10.33 1.13 20.10
C TYR A 156 -9.90 0.38 21.37
N LYS A 157 -9.56 1.10 22.44
CA LYS A 157 -9.17 0.50 23.73
C LYS A 157 -10.23 -0.43 24.33
N LYS A 158 -11.51 -0.14 24.10
CA LYS A 158 -12.64 -0.96 24.62
C LYS A 158 -12.85 -2.26 23.83
N LEU A 159 -12.27 -2.39 22.64
CA LEU A 159 -12.44 -3.59 21.81
C LEU A 159 -11.64 -4.79 22.30
N PHE A 160 -10.58 -4.58 23.08
CA PHE A 160 -9.73 -5.67 23.55
C PHE A 160 -10.45 -6.58 24.55
N SER A 161 -10.23 -7.88 24.38
CA SER A 161 -10.67 -8.93 25.27
C SER A 161 -9.62 -10.06 25.32
N GLU A 162 -9.78 -11.06 26.17
CA GLU A 162 -8.91 -12.25 26.20
C GLU A 162 -8.92 -13.05 24.88
N LYS A 163 -9.96 -12.85 24.06
CA LYS A 163 -10.12 -13.48 22.74
C LYS A 163 -9.44 -12.71 21.61
N THR A 164 -9.05 -11.47 21.83
CA THR A 164 -8.38 -10.66 20.80
C THR A 164 -7.00 -11.23 20.52
N LYS A 165 -6.73 -11.59 19.23
CA LYS A 165 -5.49 -12.24 18.80
C LYS A 165 -4.65 -11.40 17.86
N LEU A 166 -5.28 -10.46 17.13
CA LEU A 166 -4.58 -9.63 16.15
C LEU A 166 -5.31 -8.31 15.94
N VAL A 167 -4.56 -7.25 15.73
CA VAL A 167 -5.06 -5.97 15.21
C VAL A 167 -4.54 -5.79 13.78
N CYS A 168 -5.41 -5.38 12.85
CA CYS A 168 -5.05 -5.15 11.45
C CYS A 168 -5.55 -3.77 11.04
N VAL A 169 -4.65 -2.82 10.86
CA VAL A 169 -4.99 -1.43 10.58
C VAL A 169 -4.14 -0.84 9.47
N MET A 170 -4.75 0.01 8.64
CA MET A 170 -4.00 0.78 7.64
C MET A 170 -3.28 1.96 8.29
N HIS A 171 -2.06 2.23 7.81
CA HIS A 171 -1.30 3.40 8.24
C HIS A 171 -1.90 4.69 7.67
N VAL A 172 -2.21 4.70 6.38
CA VAL A 172 -2.80 5.84 5.68
C VAL A 172 -4.03 5.38 4.91
N SER A 173 -5.14 6.10 5.07
CA SER A 173 -6.37 5.80 4.35
C SER A 173 -6.25 6.14 2.87
N ASN A 174 -6.50 5.14 2.01
CA ASN A 174 -6.51 5.31 0.57
C ASN A 174 -7.71 6.13 0.04
N VAL A 175 -8.69 6.43 0.89
CA VAL A 175 -9.86 7.25 0.56
C VAL A 175 -9.77 8.62 1.22
N LEU A 176 -9.57 8.65 2.53
CA LEU A 176 -9.62 9.88 3.32
C LEU A 176 -8.28 10.62 3.36
N GLY A 177 -7.17 9.92 3.06
CA GLY A 177 -5.83 10.44 3.26
C GLY A 177 -5.42 10.54 4.73
N THR A 178 -6.29 10.19 5.67
CA THR A 178 -5.99 10.20 7.10
C THR A 178 -4.76 9.37 7.42
N VAL A 179 -3.80 9.95 8.11
CA VAL A 179 -2.65 9.24 8.68
C VAL A 179 -3.05 8.79 10.08
N ASN A 180 -3.18 7.47 10.28
CA ASN A 180 -3.56 6.89 11.56
C ASN A 180 -2.38 6.85 12.54
N PRO A 181 -2.61 7.04 13.85
CA PRO A 181 -1.57 6.98 14.87
C PRO A 181 -1.17 5.53 15.20
N VAL A 182 -0.63 4.81 14.18
CA VAL A 182 -0.39 3.37 14.30
C VAL A 182 0.64 3.02 15.36
N LYS A 183 1.59 3.90 15.67
CA LYS A 183 2.57 3.68 16.73
C LYS A 183 1.89 3.61 18.10
N GLU A 184 1.01 4.54 18.40
CA GLU A 184 0.22 4.56 19.63
C GLU A 184 -0.74 3.38 19.69
N MET A 185 -1.32 2.99 18.55
CA MET A 185 -2.21 1.83 18.45
C MET A 185 -1.45 0.52 18.68
N ILE A 186 -0.20 0.40 18.22
CA ILE A 186 0.68 -0.75 18.48
C ILE A 186 1.01 -0.84 19.96
N VAL A 187 1.38 0.28 20.60
CA VAL A 187 1.66 0.32 22.04
C VAL A 187 0.46 -0.18 22.85
N GLU A 188 -0.75 0.27 22.52
CA GLU A 188 -1.98 -0.19 23.16
C GLU A 188 -2.21 -1.70 22.95
N ALA A 189 -2.07 -2.20 21.70
CA ALA A 189 -2.24 -3.62 21.40
C ALA A 189 -1.23 -4.50 22.16
N HIS A 190 0.02 -4.07 22.20
CA HIS A 190 1.08 -4.77 22.91
C HIS A 190 0.86 -4.80 24.42
N ALA A 191 0.24 -3.77 25.02
CA ALA A 191 -0.15 -3.77 26.42
C ALA A 191 -1.17 -4.90 26.75
N HIS A 192 -1.90 -5.38 25.74
CA HIS A 192 -2.81 -6.53 25.82
C HIS A 192 -2.17 -7.83 25.32
N GLY A 193 -0.88 -7.82 24.94
CA GLY A 193 -0.17 -8.98 24.36
C GLY A 193 -0.63 -9.35 22.97
N VAL A 194 -1.22 -8.41 22.22
CA VAL A 194 -1.80 -8.60 20.88
C VAL A 194 -0.88 -8.03 19.80
N PRO A 195 -0.43 -8.84 18.81
CA PRO A 195 0.37 -8.35 17.69
C PRO A 195 -0.46 -7.49 16.73
N VAL A 196 0.26 -6.69 15.89
CA VAL A 196 -0.35 -5.75 14.96
C VAL A 196 0.20 -5.95 13.55
N LEU A 197 -0.72 -6.06 12.57
CA LEU A 197 -0.46 -5.89 11.15
C LEU A 197 -0.77 -4.46 10.75
N VAL A 198 0.19 -3.80 10.12
CA VAL A 198 0.01 -2.47 9.51
C VAL A 198 -0.04 -2.62 7.98
N ASP A 199 -1.16 -2.20 7.37
CA ASP A 199 -1.24 -2.01 5.92
C ASP A 199 -0.56 -0.68 5.56
N GLY A 200 0.64 -0.78 5.00
CA GLY A 200 1.50 0.33 4.60
C GLY A 200 1.37 0.73 3.13
N ALA A 201 0.38 0.20 2.40
CA ALA A 201 0.26 0.42 0.96
C ALA A 201 0.17 1.89 0.54
N GLN A 202 -0.32 2.77 1.42
CA GLN A 202 -0.42 4.21 1.20
C GLN A 202 0.56 5.03 2.06
N SER A 203 1.35 4.42 2.92
CA SER A 203 2.40 5.15 3.67
C SER A 203 3.75 5.08 2.98
N VAL A 204 4.13 3.89 2.50
CA VAL A 204 5.44 3.63 1.88
C VAL A 204 5.76 4.58 0.71
N PRO A 205 4.82 4.97 -0.17
CA PRO A 205 5.10 5.92 -1.25
C PRO A 205 5.34 7.36 -0.79
N HIS A 206 4.81 7.74 0.38
CA HIS A 206 4.58 9.14 0.75
C HIS A 206 5.38 9.60 1.98
N MET A 207 5.83 8.69 2.83
CA MET A 207 6.54 9.01 4.05
C MET A 207 7.59 7.96 4.40
N LYS A 208 8.55 8.35 5.24
CA LYS A 208 9.52 7.41 5.78
C LYS A 208 8.82 6.39 6.69
N VAL A 209 9.10 5.12 6.45
CA VAL A 209 8.62 4.01 7.28
C VAL A 209 9.81 3.39 8.01
N ASP A 210 9.66 3.22 9.32
CA ASP A 210 10.62 2.53 10.17
C ASP A 210 9.87 1.51 11.01
N VAL A 211 9.92 0.22 10.60
CA VAL A 211 9.16 -0.85 11.26
C VAL A 211 9.67 -1.15 12.66
N GLN A 212 10.94 -0.84 12.97
CA GLN A 212 11.49 -0.99 14.32
C GLN A 212 11.02 0.13 15.25
N ASP A 213 10.99 1.39 14.76
CA ASP A 213 10.46 2.52 15.55
C ASP A 213 8.95 2.40 15.78
N LEU A 214 8.20 1.90 14.80
CA LEU A 214 6.78 1.57 14.95
C LEU A 214 6.55 0.39 15.90
N ASP A 215 7.53 -0.49 16.04
CA ASP A 215 7.42 -1.81 16.70
C ASP A 215 6.34 -2.71 16.08
N ALA A 216 6.09 -2.54 14.77
CA ALA A 216 5.10 -3.35 14.05
C ALA A 216 5.50 -4.82 14.04
N ASP A 217 4.53 -5.71 14.28
CA ASP A 217 4.77 -7.16 14.22
C ASP A 217 4.75 -7.66 12.78
N PHE A 218 3.85 -7.06 11.96
CA PHE A 218 3.75 -7.28 10.53
C PHE A 218 3.49 -5.96 9.80
N PHE A 219 4.02 -5.85 8.59
CA PHE A 219 3.83 -4.68 7.74
C PHE A 219 3.76 -5.10 6.27
N ALA A 220 2.79 -4.57 5.50
CA ALA A 220 2.59 -4.98 4.13
C ALA A 220 2.52 -3.80 3.18
N PHE A 221 3.15 -3.91 1.99
CA PHE A 221 3.03 -2.89 0.94
C PHE A 221 3.18 -3.49 -0.47
N SER A 222 2.82 -2.68 -1.48
CA SER A 222 2.86 -3.06 -2.90
C SER A 222 3.85 -2.21 -3.67
N GLY A 223 4.66 -2.84 -4.51
CA GLY A 223 5.66 -2.18 -5.34
C GLY A 223 5.07 -1.15 -6.30
N HIS A 224 3.92 -1.46 -6.93
CA HIS A 224 3.31 -0.59 -7.94
C HIS A 224 2.81 0.76 -7.41
N LYS A 225 2.74 0.96 -6.09
CA LYS A 225 2.39 2.25 -5.47
C LYS A 225 3.61 3.09 -5.12
N VAL A 226 4.77 2.44 -4.92
CA VAL A 226 6.04 3.10 -4.60
C VAL A 226 6.96 3.15 -5.83
N TYR A 227 6.40 3.55 -6.98
CA TYR A 227 7.10 3.74 -8.25
C TYR A 227 7.72 2.48 -8.86
N GLY A 228 7.52 1.32 -8.24
CA GLY A 228 7.98 0.00 -8.67
C GLY A 228 6.97 -0.70 -9.61
N PRO A 229 7.28 -1.92 -10.08
CA PRO A 229 6.43 -2.67 -10.99
C PRO A 229 5.15 -3.19 -10.31
N THR A 230 4.18 -3.62 -11.13
CA THR A 230 3.05 -4.43 -10.70
C THR A 230 3.49 -5.87 -10.44
N GLY A 231 2.72 -6.62 -9.66
CA GLY A 231 2.99 -8.04 -9.44
C GLY A 231 4.04 -8.35 -8.38
N VAL A 232 4.58 -7.35 -7.71
CA VAL A 232 5.51 -7.50 -6.60
C VAL A 232 5.06 -6.67 -5.39
N GLY A 233 5.25 -7.22 -4.22
CA GLY A 233 5.02 -6.57 -2.93
C GLY A 233 5.83 -7.24 -1.83
N VAL A 234 5.63 -6.79 -0.62
CA VAL A 234 6.40 -7.22 0.55
C VAL A 234 5.47 -7.46 1.71
N LEU A 235 5.69 -8.57 2.41
CA LEU A 235 5.29 -8.77 3.79
C LEU A 235 6.54 -8.71 4.66
N TYR A 236 6.61 -7.74 5.55
CA TYR A 236 7.51 -7.75 6.69
C TYR A 236 6.83 -8.46 7.85
N GLY A 237 7.58 -9.27 8.58
CA GLY A 237 7.15 -9.83 9.84
C GLY A 237 8.33 -10.02 10.78
N LYS A 238 8.16 -9.73 12.09
CA LYS A 238 9.17 -10.04 13.08
C LYS A 238 9.52 -11.54 13.00
N GLU A 239 10.80 -11.87 12.94
CA GLU A 239 11.30 -13.24 12.77
C GLU A 239 10.66 -14.20 13.78
N ALA A 240 10.52 -13.78 15.04
CA ALA A 240 9.90 -14.58 16.11
C ALA A 240 8.41 -14.92 15.85
N TRP A 241 7.69 -14.12 15.05
CA TRP A 241 6.35 -14.44 14.60
C TRP A 241 6.38 -15.35 13.37
N LEU A 242 7.21 -15.02 12.38
CA LEU A 242 7.31 -15.80 11.14
C LEU A 242 7.72 -17.25 11.39
N ASP A 243 8.61 -17.48 12.36
CA ASP A 243 9.02 -18.84 12.74
C ASP A 243 7.86 -19.70 13.22
N LYS A 244 6.91 -19.12 13.95
CA LYS A 244 5.74 -19.82 14.51
C LYS A 244 4.66 -20.11 13.46
N LEU A 245 4.61 -19.33 12.36
CA LEU A 245 3.56 -19.45 11.38
C LEU A 245 3.86 -20.58 10.39
N PRO A 246 2.85 -21.41 10.02
CA PRO A 246 2.99 -22.39 8.96
C PRO A 246 3.11 -21.70 7.60
N PRO A 247 3.67 -22.38 6.58
CA PRO A 247 3.70 -21.84 5.23
C PRO A 247 2.29 -21.65 4.68
N TYR A 248 2.15 -20.67 3.78
CA TYR A 248 0.88 -20.33 3.10
C TYR A 248 0.64 -21.16 1.85
N GLN A 249 1.68 -21.39 1.07
CA GLN A 249 1.65 -22.14 -0.18
C GLN A 249 2.66 -23.28 -0.11
N GLY A 250 2.39 -24.36 -0.83
CA GLY A 250 3.30 -25.50 -0.95
C GLY A 250 3.82 -25.61 -2.40
N GLY A 251 5.12 -25.93 -2.53
CA GLY A 251 5.75 -26.07 -3.84
C GLY A 251 7.27 -26.23 -3.73
N GLY A 252 7.98 -25.97 -4.80
CA GLY A 252 9.44 -25.88 -4.81
C GLY A 252 9.92 -24.64 -4.02
N GLU A 253 11.18 -24.52 -3.78
CA GLU A 253 11.90 -23.48 -3.01
C GLU A 253 11.59 -23.50 -1.50
N MET A 254 10.34 -23.53 -1.09
CA MET A 254 9.90 -23.41 0.29
C MET A 254 10.09 -24.68 1.13
N ILE A 255 10.55 -25.77 0.53
CA ILE A 255 10.76 -27.09 1.17
C ILE A 255 12.24 -27.36 1.40
N GLN A 256 12.53 -28.05 2.52
CA GLN A 256 13.86 -28.63 2.79
C GLN A 256 13.94 -30.08 2.30
N SER A 257 12.93 -30.90 2.61
CA SER A 257 12.81 -32.28 2.12
C SER A 257 11.37 -32.66 1.90
N VAL A 258 11.13 -33.55 0.93
CA VAL A 258 9.76 -34.07 0.59
C VAL A 258 9.85 -35.58 0.43
N SER A 259 8.94 -36.32 1.11
CA SER A 259 8.56 -37.67 0.79
C SER A 259 7.04 -37.77 0.65
N PHE A 260 6.51 -38.93 0.27
CA PHE A 260 5.05 -39.10 0.24
C PHE A 260 4.41 -39.05 1.62
N GLU A 261 5.19 -39.33 2.68
CA GLU A 261 4.72 -39.39 4.07
C GLU A 261 4.89 -38.04 4.80
N LYS A 262 5.91 -37.25 4.43
CA LYS A 262 6.28 -36.04 5.18
C LYS A 262 7.02 -35.02 4.33
N THR A 263 6.73 -33.74 4.60
CA THR A 263 7.49 -32.59 4.11
C THR A 263 8.09 -31.82 5.28
N THR A 264 9.35 -31.37 5.14
CA THR A 264 9.95 -30.37 6.01
C THR A 264 10.17 -29.08 5.21
N PHE A 265 10.03 -27.94 5.89
CA PHE A 265 10.07 -26.64 5.26
C PHE A 265 11.44 -25.99 5.35
N ASN A 266 11.72 -25.10 4.43
CA ASN A 266 12.95 -24.32 4.41
C ASN A 266 12.96 -23.27 5.53
N GLU A 267 14.12 -22.65 5.75
CA GLU A 267 14.28 -21.53 6.68
C GLU A 267 13.65 -20.25 6.15
N LEU A 268 13.51 -19.23 7.01
CA LEU A 268 13.06 -17.89 6.63
C LEU A 268 14.10 -17.23 5.70
N PRO A 269 13.65 -16.44 4.72
CA PRO A 269 12.27 -16.13 4.35
C PRO A 269 11.64 -17.16 3.41
N PHE A 270 12.42 -18.12 2.88
CA PHE A 270 12.07 -19.06 1.82
C PHE A 270 10.87 -19.95 2.15
N LYS A 271 10.63 -20.22 3.44
CA LYS A 271 9.43 -20.95 3.90
C LYS A 271 8.11 -20.38 3.35
N PHE A 272 8.05 -19.11 3.03
CA PHE A 272 6.87 -18.41 2.55
C PHE A 272 6.90 -18.07 1.05
N GLU A 273 7.96 -18.43 0.35
CA GLU A 273 8.17 -18.12 -1.07
C GLU A 273 8.17 -19.42 -1.91
N ALA A 274 6.97 -19.88 -2.30
CA ALA A 274 6.81 -21.12 -3.04
C ALA A 274 6.91 -20.91 -4.55
N GLY A 275 7.71 -21.74 -5.21
CA GLY A 275 7.91 -21.71 -6.66
C GLY A 275 8.96 -20.68 -7.09
N THR A 276 9.15 -20.51 -8.40
CA THR A 276 10.06 -19.49 -8.94
C THR A 276 9.51 -18.10 -8.62
N PRO A 277 10.25 -17.24 -7.89
CA PRO A 277 9.80 -15.89 -7.55
C PRO A 277 9.84 -14.96 -8.77
N ASP A 278 9.18 -13.81 -8.67
CA ASP A 278 9.34 -12.70 -9.61
C ASP A 278 10.66 -11.95 -9.34
N TYR A 279 11.79 -12.58 -9.65
CA TYR A 279 13.12 -12.03 -9.39
C TYR A 279 13.38 -10.73 -10.18
N ILE A 280 12.81 -10.58 -11.38
CA ILE A 280 12.92 -9.35 -12.18
C ILE A 280 12.09 -8.23 -11.54
N GLY A 281 10.87 -8.53 -11.09
CA GLY A 281 10.03 -7.57 -10.39
C GLY A 281 10.64 -7.10 -9.07
N THR A 282 11.30 -7.99 -8.32
CA THR A 282 11.97 -7.61 -7.06
C THR A 282 13.18 -6.71 -7.31
N THR A 283 13.99 -6.99 -8.34
CA THR A 283 15.10 -6.12 -8.75
C THR A 283 14.61 -4.73 -9.18
N ALA A 284 13.51 -4.68 -9.92
CA ALA A 284 12.91 -3.43 -10.32
C ALA A 284 12.27 -2.67 -9.14
N LEU A 285 11.70 -3.38 -8.16
CA LEU A 285 11.24 -2.78 -6.91
C LEU A 285 12.40 -2.15 -6.13
N ALA A 286 13.51 -2.87 -5.96
CA ALA A 286 14.70 -2.34 -5.31
C ALA A 286 15.20 -1.07 -6.00
N LYS A 287 15.19 -1.04 -7.33
CA LYS A 287 15.55 0.14 -8.11
C LYS A 287 14.61 1.34 -7.84
N ALA A 288 13.31 1.08 -7.68
CA ALA A 288 12.35 2.12 -7.31
C ALA A 288 12.60 2.66 -5.89
N LEU A 289 12.89 1.77 -4.93
CA LEU A 289 13.20 2.17 -3.56
C LEU A 289 14.51 2.98 -3.47
N ASP A 290 15.54 2.59 -4.22
CA ASP A 290 16.78 3.35 -4.33
C ASP A 290 16.52 4.74 -4.95
N TYR A 291 15.66 4.83 -5.98
CA TYR A 291 15.29 6.08 -6.62
C TYR A 291 14.62 7.06 -5.65
N VAL A 292 13.59 6.63 -4.92
CA VAL A 292 12.91 7.50 -3.95
C VAL A 292 13.81 7.83 -2.75
N SER A 293 14.68 6.91 -2.35
CA SER A 293 15.68 7.16 -1.31
C SER A 293 16.71 8.21 -1.72
N ALA A 294 17.13 8.23 -2.99
CA ALA A 294 18.06 9.22 -3.53
C ALA A 294 17.43 10.63 -3.58
N ILE A 295 16.13 10.75 -3.85
CA ILE A 295 15.39 12.01 -3.74
C ILE A 295 15.30 12.42 -2.25
N GLY A 296 15.07 11.47 -1.36
CA GLY A 296 14.86 11.64 0.08
C GLY A 296 13.39 11.65 0.47
N MET A 297 12.98 10.66 1.27
CA MET A 297 11.57 10.50 1.68
C MET A 297 11.04 11.75 2.41
N ASP A 298 11.86 12.40 3.24
CA ASP A 298 11.44 13.64 3.94
C ASP A 298 11.15 14.79 2.95
N GLN A 299 11.89 14.86 1.83
CA GLN A 299 11.65 15.87 0.79
C GLN A 299 10.39 15.55 -0.02
N ILE A 300 10.14 14.26 -0.31
CA ILE A 300 8.92 13.80 -0.99
C ILE A 300 7.71 14.14 -0.11
N GLU A 301 7.74 13.76 1.16
CA GLU A 301 6.67 14.04 2.12
C GLU A 301 6.38 15.54 2.22
N ALA A 302 7.42 16.38 2.38
CA ALA A 302 7.26 17.83 2.47
C ALA A 302 6.62 18.41 1.19
N HIS A 303 7.06 17.97 0.01
CA HIS A 303 6.48 18.38 -1.28
C HIS A 303 5.02 17.99 -1.39
N GLU A 304 4.68 16.74 -1.09
CA GLU A 304 3.31 16.24 -1.19
C GLU A 304 2.38 16.86 -0.14
N GLN A 305 2.89 17.17 1.05
CA GLN A 305 2.14 17.93 2.06
C GLN A 305 1.82 19.35 1.59
N GLU A 306 2.78 20.04 0.97
CA GLU A 306 2.55 21.36 0.37
C GLU A 306 1.48 21.30 -0.72
N LEU A 307 1.55 20.31 -1.63
CA LEU A 307 0.52 20.08 -2.65
C LEU A 307 -0.86 19.80 -2.04
N THR A 308 -0.92 18.96 -1.00
CA THR A 308 -2.16 18.60 -0.33
C THR A 308 -2.81 19.82 0.33
N GLN A 309 -2.04 20.63 1.04
CA GLN A 309 -2.52 21.87 1.66
C GLN A 309 -3.03 22.86 0.59
N TYR A 310 -2.26 23.05 -0.48
CA TYR A 310 -2.68 23.88 -1.60
C TYR A 310 -3.96 23.40 -2.25
N ALA A 311 -4.08 22.11 -2.52
CA ALA A 311 -5.28 21.51 -3.11
C ALA A 311 -6.50 21.64 -2.20
N MET A 312 -6.35 21.40 -0.88
CA MET A 312 -7.43 21.59 0.10
C MET A 312 -7.94 23.04 0.11
N GLN A 313 -7.04 24.02 0.07
CA GLN A 313 -7.42 25.44 0.01
C GLN A 313 -8.13 25.76 -1.30
N ARG A 314 -7.58 25.30 -2.43
CA ARG A 314 -8.08 25.62 -3.77
C ARG A 314 -9.44 24.97 -4.05
N LEU A 315 -9.61 23.70 -3.68
CA LEU A 315 -10.86 22.97 -3.88
C LEU A 315 -11.99 23.47 -2.98
N LYS A 316 -11.72 23.86 -1.73
CA LYS A 316 -12.73 24.43 -0.81
C LYS A 316 -13.38 25.72 -1.32
N GLN A 317 -12.77 26.40 -2.29
CA GLN A 317 -13.35 27.61 -2.90
C GLN A 317 -14.42 27.31 -3.97
N ILE A 318 -14.51 26.04 -4.42
CA ILE A 318 -15.47 25.62 -5.43
C ILE A 318 -16.86 25.49 -4.79
N GLU A 319 -17.87 26.14 -5.37
CA GLU A 319 -19.24 26.06 -4.87
C GLU A 319 -19.76 24.62 -4.89
N GLY A 320 -20.41 24.21 -3.80
CA GLY A 320 -20.94 22.84 -3.65
C GLY A 320 -19.91 21.77 -3.35
N MET A 321 -18.63 22.11 -3.18
CA MET A 321 -17.57 21.17 -2.86
C MET A 321 -17.79 20.56 -1.48
N ARG A 322 -17.75 19.23 -1.41
CA ARG A 322 -17.75 18.44 -0.18
C ARG A 322 -16.49 17.56 -0.17
N ILE A 323 -15.57 17.85 0.73
CA ILE A 323 -14.34 17.04 0.92
C ILE A 323 -14.57 16.03 2.04
N PHE A 324 -14.10 14.80 1.84
CA PHE A 324 -14.15 13.73 2.82
C PHE A 324 -12.75 13.47 3.39
N GLY A 325 -12.66 13.36 4.71
CA GLY A 325 -11.39 13.21 5.42
C GLY A 325 -10.71 14.57 5.64
N GLU A 326 -11.05 15.21 6.75
CA GLU A 326 -10.45 16.46 7.20
C GLU A 326 -9.68 16.27 8.52
N ALA A 327 -9.01 15.10 8.64
CA ALA A 327 -8.12 14.81 9.76
C ALA A 327 -6.96 15.79 9.82
N ALA A 328 -6.46 16.05 11.05
CA ALA A 328 -5.34 16.96 11.27
C ALA A 328 -4.05 16.50 10.57
N HIS A 329 -3.83 15.20 10.52
CA HIS A 329 -2.73 14.57 9.80
C HIS A 329 -3.26 13.88 8.55
N LYS A 330 -2.90 14.41 7.38
CA LYS A 330 -3.42 13.99 6.09
C LYS A 330 -2.27 13.84 5.08
N SER A 331 -2.29 12.71 4.36
CA SER A 331 -1.41 12.43 3.23
C SER A 331 -2.03 12.92 1.92
N SER A 332 -1.35 12.72 0.82
CA SER A 332 -1.58 13.26 -0.53
C SER A 332 -2.82 12.70 -1.26
N VAL A 333 -3.92 12.43 -0.53
CA VAL A 333 -5.18 11.91 -1.05
C VAL A 333 -6.34 12.82 -0.68
N ILE A 334 -7.14 13.25 -1.67
CA ILE A 334 -8.35 14.05 -1.46
C ILE A 334 -9.52 13.39 -2.16
N SER A 335 -10.53 12.99 -1.39
CA SER A 335 -11.81 12.49 -1.89
C SER A 335 -12.88 13.57 -1.77
N PHE A 336 -13.68 13.76 -2.81
CA PHE A 336 -14.68 14.84 -2.84
C PHE A 336 -15.91 14.48 -3.68
N LEU A 337 -16.97 15.25 -3.46
CA LEU A 337 -18.16 15.37 -4.30
C LEU A 337 -18.49 16.85 -4.53
N VAL A 338 -19.23 17.19 -5.59
CA VAL A 338 -19.63 18.57 -5.90
C VAL A 338 -21.12 18.62 -6.16
N GLY A 339 -21.86 19.34 -5.32
CA GLY A 339 -23.32 19.45 -5.43
C GLY A 339 -23.99 18.07 -5.50
N ASN A 340 -24.85 17.89 -6.49
CA ASN A 340 -25.55 16.64 -6.78
C ASN A 340 -24.96 15.89 -7.98
N ILE A 341 -23.76 16.26 -8.45
CA ILE A 341 -23.12 15.63 -9.61
C ILE A 341 -22.63 14.25 -9.19
N HIS A 342 -23.05 13.23 -9.94
CA HIS A 342 -22.61 11.87 -9.69
C HIS A 342 -21.10 11.74 -9.90
N HIS A 343 -20.39 11.04 -9.02
CA HIS A 343 -18.92 10.92 -9.08
C HIS A 343 -18.40 10.36 -10.40
N LEU A 344 -19.15 9.43 -11.05
CA LEU A 344 -18.78 8.88 -12.36
C LEU A 344 -18.85 9.93 -13.46
N ASP A 345 -19.89 10.79 -13.45
CA ASP A 345 -20.06 11.85 -14.45
C ASP A 345 -18.94 12.88 -14.30
N MET A 346 -18.65 13.32 -13.08
CA MET A 346 -17.55 14.22 -12.80
C MET A 346 -16.22 13.64 -13.31
N GLY A 347 -15.88 12.39 -12.95
CA GLY A 347 -14.64 11.77 -13.39
C GLY A 347 -14.56 11.56 -14.90
N THR A 348 -15.66 11.15 -15.54
CA THR A 348 -15.72 10.96 -17.00
C THR A 348 -15.50 12.27 -17.75
N LEU A 349 -16.08 13.38 -17.27
CA LEU A 349 -15.90 14.68 -17.89
C LEU A 349 -14.52 15.29 -17.63
N LEU A 350 -13.93 15.05 -16.45
CA LEU A 350 -12.54 15.43 -16.16
C LEU A 350 -11.55 14.66 -17.05
N ASP A 351 -11.78 13.37 -17.31
CA ASP A 351 -10.96 12.57 -18.24
C ASP A 351 -10.95 13.20 -19.65
N ARG A 352 -12.12 13.70 -20.16
CA ARG A 352 -12.17 14.42 -21.43
C ARG A 352 -11.38 15.74 -21.45
N LEU A 353 -11.00 16.23 -20.28
CA LEU A 353 -10.13 17.38 -20.12
C LEU A 353 -8.65 16.99 -19.94
N GLY A 354 -8.30 15.70 -20.03
CA GLY A 354 -6.95 15.19 -19.82
C GLY A 354 -6.58 14.97 -18.34
N ILE A 355 -7.58 15.06 -17.43
CA ILE A 355 -7.36 14.97 -15.98
C ILE A 355 -7.77 13.58 -15.50
N ALA A 356 -6.77 12.76 -15.15
CA ALA A 356 -6.98 11.40 -14.67
C ALA A 356 -7.18 11.40 -13.15
N VAL A 357 -8.41 11.16 -12.71
CA VAL A 357 -8.81 10.94 -11.31
C VAL A 357 -9.49 9.59 -11.18
N ARG A 358 -9.68 9.11 -9.97
CA ARG A 358 -10.42 7.88 -9.71
C ARG A 358 -11.82 8.17 -9.17
N THR A 359 -12.80 7.30 -9.52
CA THR A 359 -14.17 7.42 -9.03
C THR A 359 -14.66 6.10 -8.43
N GLY A 360 -15.66 6.17 -7.54
CA GLY A 360 -16.33 5.03 -6.93
C GLY A 360 -15.97 4.82 -5.46
N HIS A 361 -16.07 3.58 -4.99
CA HIS A 361 -15.88 3.23 -3.57
C HIS A 361 -14.41 2.95 -3.17
N HIS A 362 -13.46 3.02 -4.09
CA HIS A 362 -12.00 2.88 -3.87
C HIS A 362 -11.61 1.63 -3.08
N CYS A 363 -12.32 0.51 -3.27
CA CYS A 363 -12.17 -0.73 -2.51
C CYS A 363 -12.34 -0.56 -0.99
N ALA A 364 -13.23 0.35 -0.57
CA ALA A 364 -13.57 0.64 0.83
C ALA A 364 -15.08 0.85 0.99
N GLN A 365 -15.90 -0.11 0.53
CA GLN A 365 -17.36 -0.02 0.60
C GLN A 365 -17.90 0.21 2.03
N PRO A 366 -17.39 -0.45 3.10
CA PRO A 366 -17.86 -0.16 4.45
C PRO A 366 -17.68 1.30 4.86
N LEU A 367 -16.60 1.95 4.40
CA LEU A 367 -16.38 3.37 4.61
C LEU A 367 -17.42 4.23 3.87
N MET A 368 -17.76 3.88 2.61
CA MET A 368 -18.81 4.60 1.86
C MET A 368 -20.16 4.50 2.56
N ILE A 369 -20.50 3.33 3.09
CA ILE A 369 -21.72 3.11 3.90
C ILE A 369 -21.68 4.00 5.15
N ARG A 370 -20.57 4.07 5.88
CA ARG A 370 -20.40 4.93 7.05
C ARG A 370 -20.56 6.42 6.72
N LEU A 371 -20.13 6.84 5.52
CA LEU A 371 -20.26 8.22 5.05
C LEU A 371 -21.64 8.53 4.45
N GLY A 372 -22.49 7.54 4.22
CA GLY A 372 -23.82 7.68 3.63
C GLY A 372 -23.78 8.08 2.16
N ILE A 373 -22.78 7.61 1.40
CA ILE A 373 -22.56 7.92 -0.02
C ILE A 373 -22.25 6.65 -0.83
N GLU A 374 -22.49 6.70 -2.15
CA GLU A 374 -22.19 5.57 -3.05
C GLU A 374 -20.71 5.51 -3.45
N GLY A 375 -20.04 6.65 -3.51
CA GLY A 375 -18.64 6.79 -3.91
C GLY A 375 -18.19 8.23 -3.95
N THR A 376 -16.92 8.46 -4.26
CA THR A 376 -16.33 9.79 -4.40
C THR A 376 -15.53 9.90 -5.69
N VAL A 377 -15.19 11.12 -6.08
CA VAL A 377 -14.03 11.41 -6.92
C VAL A 377 -12.82 11.52 -6.01
N ARG A 378 -11.70 10.88 -6.37
CA ARG A 378 -10.46 10.93 -5.61
C ARG A 378 -9.32 11.46 -6.49
N ALA A 379 -8.70 12.55 -6.07
CA ALA A 379 -7.42 13.01 -6.56
C ALA A 379 -6.32 12.58 -5.57
N SER A 380 -5.22 12.06 -6.07
CA SER A 380 -4.06 11.65 -5.26
C SER A 380 -2.77 12.08 -5.95
N PHE A 381 -1.90 12.72 -5.19
CA PHE A 381 -0.66 13.29 -5.68
C PHE A 381 0.51 12.35 -5.42
N GLY A 382 1.55 12.47 -6.24
CA GLY A 382 2.82 11.79 -6.09
C GLY A 382 3.98 12.77 -6.27
N LEU A 383 5.18 12.29 -6.10
CA LEU A 383 6.43 13.08 -6.07
C LEU A 383 6.66 13.97 -7.30
N TYR A 384 5.99 13.73 -8.41
CA TYR A 384 6.14 14.47 -9.67
C TYR A 384 4.99 15.46 -9.95
N ASN A 385 3.96 15.53 -9.10
CA ASN A 385 2.84 16.46 -9.32
C ASN A 385 3.20 17.91 -8.95
N THR A 386 2.47 18.87 -9.52
CA THR A 386 2.72 20.29 -9.35
C THR A 386 1.47 21.07 -8.92
N LYS A 387 1.63 22.31 -8.45
CA LYS A 387 0.50 23.20 -8.11
C LYS A 387 -0.31 23.59 -9.34
N GLU A 388 0.33 23.74 -10.49
CA GLU A 388 -0.31 24.03 -11.77
C GLU A 388 -1.29 22.90 -12.16
N GLU A 389 -0.94 21.64 -11.89
CA GLU A 389 -1.84 20.49 -12.12
C GLU A 389 -3.06 20.54 -11.19
N ILE A 390 -2.91 21.05 -9.97
CA ILE A 390 -4.01 21.28 -9.03
C ILE A 390 -4.92 22.42 -9.53
N ASP A 391 -4.36 23.51 -10.05
CA ASP A 391 -5.15 24.59 -10.63
C ASP A 391 -5.93 24.12 -11.86
N ILE A 392 -5.33 23.27 -12.71
CA ILE A 392 -6.00 22.65 -13.86
C ILE A 392 -7.14 21.74 -13.37
N LEU A 393 -6.93 20.94 -12.31
CA LEU A 393 -7.98 20.12 -11.69
C LEU A 393 -9.15 21.02 -11.22
N ALA A 394 -8.85 22.07 -10.45
CA ALA A 394 -9.88 22.97 -9.91
C ALA A 394 -10.69 23.65 -11.03
N ALA A 395 -10.02 24.19 -12.06
CA ALA A 395 -10.67 24.78 -13.22
C ALA A 395 -11.50 23.73 -14.00
N GLY A 396 -11.02 22.50 -14.10
CA GLY A 396 -11.74 21.37 -14.69
C GLY A 396 -13.02 21.06 -13.94
N ILE A 397 -12.97 20.98 -12.61
CA ILE A 397 -14.13 20.75 -11.75
C ILE A 397 -15.17 21.91 -11.91
N GLU A 398 -14.72 23.16 -11.82
CA GLU A 398 -15.60 24.33 -12.01
C GLU A 398 -16.28 24.32 -13.40
N ARG A 399 -15.53 23.95 -14.44
CA ARG A 399 -16.07 23.84 -15.80
C ARG A 399 -17.12 22.74 -15.90
N VAL A 400 -16.86 21.56 -15.33
CA VAL A 400 -17.83 20.45 -15.32
C VAL A 400 -19.05 20.82 -14.50
N SER A 401 -18.89 21.45 -13.33
CA SER A 401 -20.00 21.86 -12.46
C SER A 401 -21.01 22.83 -13.14
N ARG A 402 -20.53 23.62 -14.08
CA ARG A 402 -21.43 24.53 -14.86
C ARG A 402 -22.27 23.81 -15.92
N MET A 403 -22.09 22.52 -16.14
CA MET A 403 -22.84 21.70 -17.08
C MET A 403 -24.10 21.08 -16.45
N PHE A 404 -24.16 21.11 -15.11
CA PHE A 404 -25.27 20.59 -14.29
C PHE A 404 -25.99 21.71 -13.54
#